data_8da4dedd1a187ef5dba640c01c680bc2
#
_entry.id   8da4dedd1a187ef5dba640c01c680bc2
#
_cell.length_a   1.000
_cell.length_b   1.000
_cell.length_c   1.000
_cell.angle_alpha   90.00
_cell.angle_beta   90.00
_cell.angle_gamma   90.00
#
_symmetry.space_group_name_H-M   'P 1'
#
loop_
_entity.id
_entity.type
_entity.pdbx_description
1 polymer ?
#
loop_
_entity_poly.entity_id
_entity_poly.type
_entity_poly.pdbx_seq_one_letter_code
_entity_poly.pdbx_strand_id
1 'polypeptide(L)'
;MVAWHGLPIGTLSHDGFEWRWNAIKDGPSLPPVIRQTNPGKLPPFIVSLRPEGWLESALKDHRDERALLRSGKRFVSNITIAKTVDDLTALPADLLTHKLAAFTRDGLFTGSYEGPGRSTIERDFEHRLAALDTNANTPRLSGVQIKAPMSLEANGRLSPSVAASFTHILQPAGSRGFEALPLIEWIGVSLARATGLPAPDAALVRMPDGMPPALLVERFDIREQAEDPRWLAMEDMCSALDLEPHDKYTGTIERVARATRALSSAPDDDLLILLRRVLFAWLIADGDMHLKNTAFLKTAK
;
A
#
# COMPACT_ATOMS: atom_id res chain seq x y z
N MET A 1 -15.19 -10.30 -11.94
CA MET A 1 -15.99 -9.43 -11.05
C MET A 1 -15.04 -8.54 -10.25
N VAL A 2 -15.30 -7.26 -10.14
CA VAL A 2 -14.55 -6.30 -9.32
C VAL A 2 -15.48 -5.77 -8.24
N ALA A 3 -14.96 -5.68 -7.02
CA ALA A 3 -15.70 -5.12 -5.88
C ALA A 3 -14.91 -4.01 -5.19
N TRP A 4 -15.63 -3.09 -4.58
CA TRP A 4 -15.14 -2.04 -3.72
C TRP A 4 -15.73 -2.24 -2.33
N HIS A 5 -14.89 -2.42 -1.31
CA HIS A 5 -15.31 -2.82 0.03
C HIS A 5 -16.24 -4.04 0.05
N GLY A 6 -15.93 -5.04 -0.80
CA GLY A 6 -16.77 -6.24 -0.93
C GLY A 6 -18.07 -6.06 -1.74
N LEU A 7 -18.45 -4.82 -2.08
CA LEU A 7 -19.62 -4.53 -2.89
C LEU A 7 -19.28 -4.60 -4.38
N PRO A 8 -19.94 -5.43 -5.19
CA PRO A 8 -19.69 -5.50 -6.63
C PRO A 8 -19.88 -4.13 -7.31
N ILE A 9 -18.90 -3.70 -8.10
CA ILE A 9 -18.93 -2.41 -8.81
C ILE A 9 -18.88 -2.58 -10.33
N GLY A 10 -18.47 -3.73 -10.82
CA GLY A 10 -18.41 -3.99 -12.26
C GLY A 10 -17.74 -5.30 -12.62
N THR A 11 -17.62 -5.51 -13.91
CA THR A 11 -16.94 -6.66 -14.51
C THR A 11 -15.76 -6.21 -15.34
N LEU A 12 -14.66 -6.94 -15.24
CA LEU A 12 -13.47 -6.76 -16.04
C LEU A 12 -13.26 -8.00 -16.91
N SER A 13 -13.08 -7.84 -18.20
CA SER A 13 -12.79 -8.92 -19.14
C SER A 13 -11.65 -8.51 -20.07
N HIS A 14 -10.94 -9.50 -20.61
CA HIS A 14 -9.86 -9.33 -21.58
C HIS A 14 -10.08 -10.33 -22.72
N ASP A 15 -10.16 -9.85 -23.96
CA ASP A 15 -10.45 -10.68 -25.11
C ASP A 15 -9.21 -11.24 -25.83
N GLY A 16 -8.02 -10.96 -25.28
CA GLY A 16 -6.72 -11.30 -25.84
C GLY A 16 -5.94 -10.08 -26.35
N PHE A 17 -6.64 -8.96 -26.59
CA PHE A 17 -6.06 -7.73 -27.10
C PHE A 17 -6.37 -6.52 -26.21
N GLU A 18 -7.63 -6.40 -25.77
CA GLU A 18 -8.12 -5.22 -25.06
C GLU A 18 -8.84 -5.58 -23.77
N TRP A 19 -8.74 -4.68 -22.80
CA TRP A 19 -9.51 -4.72 -21.57
C TRP A 19 -10.88 -4.08 -21.76
N ARG A 20 -11.90 -4.69 -21.17
CA ARG A 20 -13.27 -4.16 -21.14
C ARG A 20 -13.75 -4.06 -19.71
N TRP A 21 -14.06 -2.85 -19.32
CA TRP A 21 -14.67 -2.51 -18.04
C TRP A 21 -16.15 -2.22 -18.22
N ASN A 22 -17.00 -2.93 -17.49
CA ASN A 22 -18.45 -2.70 -17.45
C ASN A 22 -18.85 -2.43 -16.02
N ALA A 23 -19.13 -1.16 -15.69
CA ALA A 23 -19.65 -0.78 -14.39
C ALA A 23 -21.09 -1.30 -14.18
N ILE A 24 -21.43 -1.65 -12.96
CA ILE A 24 -22.81 -1.98 -12.59
C ILE A 24 -23.64 -0.69 -12.55
N LYS A 25 -24.75 -0.65 -13.30
CA LYS A 25 -25.56 0.59 -13.47
C LYS A 25 -26.16 1.10 -12.15
N ASP A 26 -26.63 0.18 -11.32
CA ASP A 26 -27.27 0.48 -10.03
C ASP A 26 -26.34 0.17 -8.84
N GLY A 27 -25.04 0.21 -9.08
CA GLY A 27 -24.01 -0.01 -8.07
C GLY A 27 -23.86 1.16 -7.10
N PRO A 28 -23.03 0.98 -6.06
CA PRO A 28 -22.77 2.04 -5.08
C PRO A 28 -22.24 3.30 -5.77
N SER A 29 -22.52 4.46 -5.18
CA SER A 29 -21.99 5.74 -5.68
C SER A 29 -20.47 5.73 -5.57
N LEU A 30 -19.80 5.53 -6.70
CA LEU A 30 -18.34 5.48 -6.76
C LEU A 30 -17.77 6.89 -6.83
N PRO A 31 -16.59 7.11 -6.20
CA PRO A 31 -15.84 8.34 -6.41
C PRO A 31 -15.62 8.59 -7.92
N PRO A 32 -15.58 9.86 -8.36
CA PRO A 32 -15.42 10.21 -9.78
C PRO A 32 -14.21 9.53 -10.44
N VAL A 33 -13.15 9.35 -9.70
CA VAL A 33 -11.88 8.75 -10.17
C VAL A 33 -12.04 7.28 -10.57
N ILE A 34 -12.85 6.51 -9.82
CA ILE A 34 -13.12 5.09 -10.16
C ILE A 34 -13.95 4.97 -11.46
N ARG A 35 -14.58 6.04 -11.90
CA ARG A 35 -15.43 6.07 -13.11
C ARG A 35 -14.66 6.41 -14.39
N GLN A 36 -13.46 6.97 -14.26
CA GLN A 36 -12.64 7.35 -15.42
C GLN A 36 -11.98 6.10 -15.96
N THR A 37 -12.36 5.69 -17.15
CA THR A 37 -11.76 4.55 -17.84
C THR A 37 -11.57 4.88 -19.31
N ASN A 38 -10.38 4.65 -19.82
CA ASN A 38 -10.11 4.73 -21.26
C ASN A 38 -10.52 3.41 -21.92
N PRO A 39 -11.28 3.44 -23.03
CA PRO A 39 -11.65 2.24 -23.76
C PRO A 39 -10.40 1.42 -24.15
N GLY A 40 -10.48 0.11 -24.01
CA GLY A 40 -9.41 -0.82 -24.34
C GLY A 40 -8.31 -0.97 -23.28
N LYS A 41 -8.24 -0.07 -22.31
CA LYS A 41 -7.25 -0.10 -21.23
C LYS A 41 -7.83 -0.59 -19.92
N LEU A 42 -6.94 -1.06 -19.04
CA LEU A 42 -7.28 -1.31 -17.64
C LEU A 42 -7.67 0.00 -16.95
N PRO A 43 -8.74 -0.01 -16.14
CA PRO A 43 -9.07 1.15 -15.32
C PRO A 43 -7.90 1.61 -14.44
N PRO A 44 -7.62 2.92 -14.31
CA PRO A 44 -6.48 3.46 -13.56
C PRO A 44 -6.40 2.94 -12.12
N PHE A 45 -7.53 2.85 -11.44
CA PHE A 45 -7.63 2.35 -10.07
C PHE A 45 -7.26 0.85 -9.93
N ILE A 46 -7.23 0.09 -11.03
CA ILE A 46 -6.74 -1.30 -11.08
C ILE A 46 -5.28 -1.31 -11.50
N VAL A 47 -4.89 -0.45 -12.45
CA VAL A 47 -3.49 -0.35 -12.90
C VAL A 47 -2.56 -0.02 -11.73
N SER A 48 -2.96 0.88 -10.84
CA SER A 48 -2.17 1.29 -9.68
C SER A 48 -1.93 0.16 -8.67
N LEU A 49 -2.72 -0.92 -8.73
CA LEU A 49 -2.55 -2.11 -7.88
C LEU A 49 -1.56 -3.14 -8.46
N ARG A 50 -1.04 -2.93 -9.65
CA ARG A 50 -0.03 -3.82 -10.24
C ARG A 50 1.23 -3.84 -9.40
N PRO A 51 1.87 -5.01 -9.29
CA PRO A 51 3.19 -5.11 -8.68
C PRO A 51 4.20 -4.22 -9.38
N GLU A 52 5.12 -3.64 -8.62
CA GLU A 52 6.22 -2.83 -9.12
C GLU A 52 7.55 -3.30 -8.51
N GLY A 53 8.66 -2.85 -9.12
CA GLY A 53 10.00 -3.03 -8.59
C GLY A 53 10.40 -4.50 -8.45
N TRP A 54 10.88 -4.87 -7.26
CA TRP A 54 11.35 -6.24 -7.01
C TRP A 54 10.23 -7.27 -7.13
N LEU A 55 9.00 -6.96 -6.72
CA LEU A 55 7.86 -7.88 -6.82
C LEU A 55 7.48 -8.13 -8.29
N GLU A 56 7.48 -7.10 -9.14
CA GLU A 56 7.31 -7.26 -10.58
C GLU A 56 8.42 -8.13 -11.17
N SER A 57 9.66 -7.91 -10.73
CA SER A 57 10.83 -8.69 -11.18
C SER A 57 10.76 -10.15 -10.74
N ALA A 58 10.34 -10.41 -9.50
CA ALA A 58 10.13 -11.75 -8.97
C ALA A 58 8.99 -12.52 -9.67
N LEU A 59 8.01 -11.78 -10.20
CA LEU A 59 6.85 -12.31 -10.91
C LEU A 59 7.03 -12.38 -12.43
N LYS A 60 8.20 -12.03 -12.98
CA LYS A 60 8.45 -11.95 -14.44
C LYS A 60 8.13 -13.22 -15.22
N ASP A 61 8.16 -14.38 -14.59
CA ASP A 61 7.72 -15.63 -15.22
C ASP A 61 6.20 -15.74 -15.39
N HIS A 62 5.44 -14.80 -14.83
CA HIS A 62 3.98 -14.74 -14.89
C HIS A 62 3.46 -13.51 -15.63
N ARG A 63 4.07 -13.14 -16.76
CA ARG A 63 3.68 -11.99 -17.62
C ARG A 63 2.28 -12.09 -18.25
N ASP A 64 1.49 -13.07 -17.86
CA ASP A 64 0.11 -13.13 -18.29
C ASP A 64 -0.69 -12.03 -17.59
N GLU A 65 -1.15 -11.03 -18.34
CA GLU A 65 -2.03 -9.96 -17.82
C GLU A 65 -3.27 -10.52 -17.11
N ARG A 66 -3.67 -11.75 -17.47
CA ARG A 66 -4.72 -12.51 -16.78
C ARG A 66 -4.32 -12.96 -15.37
N ALA A 67 -3.03 -12.89 -15.00
CA ALA A 67 -2.60 -13.15 -13.63
C ALA A 67 -3.21 -12.15 -12.64
N LEU A 68 -3.48 -10.91 -13.06
CA LEU A 68 -4.26 -9.93 -12.30
C LEU A 68 -5.65 -10.45 -11.92
N LEU A 69 -6.33 -11.11 -12.84
CA LEU A 69 -7.67 -11.66 -12.60
C LEU A 69 -7.63 -12.85 -11.62
N ARG A 70 -6.51 -13.56 -11.54
CA ARG A 70 -6.32 -14.72 -10.65
C ARG A 70 -5.87 -14.33 -9.24
N SER A 71 -5.24 -13.19 -9.10
CA SER A 71 -4.59 -12.76 -7.86
C SER A 71 -5.26 -11.58 -7.15
N GLY A 72 -6.41 -11.16 -7.64
CA GLY A 72 -7.09 -9.95 -7.17
C GLY A 72 -7.54 -9.94 -5.70
N LYS A 73 -7.49 -11.08 -5.01
CA LYS A 73 -7.71 -11.16 -3.56
C LYS A 73 -6.50 -10.68 -2.72
N ARG A 74 -5.33 -10.49 -3.35
CA ARG A 74 -4.07 -10.20 -2.66
C ARG A 74 -3.68 -8.73 -2.69
N PHE A 75 -4.47 -7.89 -3.33
CA PHE A 75 -4.17 -6.46 -3.34
C PHE A 75 -4.35 -5.87 -1.94
N VAL A 76 -3.39 -5.07 -1.53
CA VAL A 76 -3.50 -4.23 -0.33
C VAL A 76 -4.35 -3.03 -0.70
N SER A 77 -5.64 -3.26 -0.87
CA SER A 77 -6.60 -2.28 -1.34
C SER A 77 -8.01 -2.68 -0.91
N ASN A 78 -8.90 -1.74 -0.86
CA ASN A 78 -10.33 -1.95 -0.75
C ASN A 78 -10.97 -2.45 -2.07
N ILE A 79 -10.18 -2.54 -3.14
CA ILE A 79 -10.57 -3.16 -4.40
C ILE A 79 -10.20 -4.64 -4.37
N THR A 80 -11.16 -5.49 -4.67
CA THR A 80 -10.95 -6.93 -4.82
C THR A 80 -11.42 -7.39 -6.20
N ILE A 81 -10.71 -8.37 -6.76
CA ILE A 81 -11.05 -8.96 -8.06
C ILE A 81 -11.22 -10.46 -7.86
N ALA A 82 -12.34 -11.03 -8.31
CA ALA A 82 -12.61 -12.45 -8.23
C ALA A 82 -13.33 -12.94 -9.49
N LYS A 83 -13.36 -14.26 -9.71
CA LYS A 83 -14.07 -14.84 -10.86
C LYS A 83 -15.57 -14.70 -10.73
N THR A 84 -16.09 -14.91 -9.54
CA THR A 84 -17.53 -14.86 -9.23
C THR A 84 -17.80 -13.88 -8.10
N VAL A 85 -19.07 -13.55 -7.88
CA VAL A 85 -19.51 -12.73 -6.74
C VAL A 85 -19.25 -13.47 -5.43
N ASP A 86 -19.48 -14.77 -5.40
CA ASP A 86 -19.30 -15.60 -4.20
C ASP A 86 -17.83 -15.71 -3.77
N ASP A 87 -16.89 -15.50 -4.70
CA ASP A 87 -15.45 -15.43 -4.42
C ASP A 87 -14.99 -14.06 -3.89
N LEU A 88 -15.86 -13.05 -3.92
CA LEU A 88 -15.57 -11.74 -3.35
C LEU A 88 -15.66 -11.84 -1.84
N THR A 89 -14.52 -12.12 -1.21
CA THR A 89 -14.46 -12.10 0.25
C THR A 89 -14.58 -10.65 0.75
N ALA A 90 -15.48 -10.44 1.70
CA ALA A 90 -15.44 -9.25 2.52
C ALA A 90 -14.06 -9.13 3.19
N LEU A 91 -13.55 -7.92 3.34
CA LEU A 91 -12.34 -7.68 4.12
C LEU A 91 -12.58 -8.21 5.54
N PRO A 92 -11.56 -8.83 6.18
CA PRO A 92 -11.73 -9.41 7.50
C PRO A 92 -12.29 -8.39 8.49
N ALA A 93 -13.37 -8.78 9.16
CA ALA A 93 -14.06 -7.93 10.13
C ALA A 93 -13.24 -7.68 11.42
N ASP A 94 -12.26 -8.52 11.73
CA ASP A 94 -11.59 -8.59 13.03
C ASP A 94 -10.12 -8.20 12.98
N LEU A 95 -9.81 -7.03 12.41
CA LEU A 95 -8.48 -6.44 12.53
C LEU A 95 -8.34 -5.83 13.92
N LEU A 96 -7.87 -6.64 14.87
CA LEU A 96 -7.35 -6.12 16.13
C LEU A 96 -6.01 -5.45 15.86
N THR A 97 -6.00 -4.13 15.89
CA THR A 97 -4.77 -3.35 15.80
C THR A 97 -4.24 -3.09 17.20
N HIS A 98 -3.07 -3.60 17.48
CA HIS A 98 -2.31 -3.16 18.65
C HIS A 98 -1.41 -2.03 18.24
N LYS A 99 -1.49 -0.92 18.95
CA LYS A 99 -0.76 0.30 18.63
C LYS A 99 0.74 0.11 18.81
N LEU A 100 1.50 0.44 17.79
CA LEU A 100 2.95 0.40 17.81
C LEU A 100 3.53 1.28 18.92
N ALA A 101 2.89 2.40 19.23
CA ALA A 101 3.29 3.30 20.30
C ALA A 101 3.37 2.65 21.68
N ALA A 102 2.53 1.62 21.95
CA ALA A 102 2.57 0.87 23.21
C ALA A 102 3.85 0.02 23.36
N PHE A 103 4.50 -0.29 22.27
CA PHE A 103 5.70 -1.13 22.19
C PHE A 103 6.89 -0.40 21.59
N THR A 104 6.95 0.94 21.77
CA THR A 104 8.04 1.77 21.26
C THR A 104 8.62 2.62 22.39
N ARG A 105 9.94 2.62 22.54
CA ARG A 105 10.68 3.50 23.45
C ARG A 105 11.89 4.08 22.69
N ASP A 106 12.02 5.38 22.74
CA ASP A 106 13.13 6.13 22.09
C ASP A 106 13.31 5.75 20.60
N GLY A 107 12.17 5.52 19.92
CA GLY A 107 12.16 5.13 18.51
C GLY A 107 12.47 3.66 18.24
N LEU A 108 12.73 2.86 19.26
CA LEU A 108 13.01 1.43 19.14
C LEU A 108 11.80 0.60 19.53
N PHE A 109 11.52 -0.43 18.74
CA PHE A 109 10.55 -1.45 19.09
C PHE A 109 11.04 -2.27 20.28
N THR A 110 10.20 -2.39 21.31
CA THR A 110 10.53 -3.06 22.58
C THR A 110 9.91 -4.45 22.71
N GLY A 111 9.08 -4.85 21.74
CA GLY A 111 8.51 -6.19 21.69
C GLY A 111 9.47 -7.24 21.13
N SER A 112 8.97 -8.44 20.89
CA SER A 112 9.73 -9.55 20.31
C SER A 112 9.49 -9.68 18.81
N TYR A 113 10.56 -9.79 18.04
CA TYR A 113 10.50 -10.07 16.60
C TYR A 113 10.62 -11.58 16.36
N GLU A 114 9.61 -12.15 15.74
CA GLU A 114 9.47 -13.59 15.46
C GLU A 114 9.58 -13.89 13.94
N GLY A 115 10.31 -13.07 13.22
CA GLY A 115 10.47 -13.20 11.78
C GLY A 115 11.77 -13.86 11.36
N PRO A 116 12.00 -13.98 10.04
CA PRO A 116 13.19 -14.59 9.47
C PRO A 116 14.45 -13.77 9.77
N GLY A 117 15.58 -14.48 9.95
CA GLY A 117 16.91 -13.90 10.08
C GLY A 117 17.66 -13.81 8.73
N ARG A 118 18.95 -13.44 8.80
CA ARG A 118 19.81 -13.15 7.64
C ARG A 118 19.82 -14.30 6.63
N SER A 119 20.04 -15.52 7.07
CA SER A 119 20.12 -16.69 6.17
C SER A 119 18.84 -16.94 5.37
N THR A 120 17.71 -16.52 5.90
CA THR A 120 16.39 -16.63 5.26
C THR A 120 16.11 -15.44 4.36
N ILE A 121 16.50 -14.21 4.78
CA ILE A 121 16.25 -12.99 4.02
C ILE A 121 17.17 -12.89 2.79
N GLU A 122 18.45 -13.19 2.92
CA GLU A 122 19.39 -13.08 1.79
C GLU A 122 19.26 -14.21 0.76
N ARG A 123 18.84 -15.41 1.18
CA ARG A 123 18.79 -16.60 0.33
C ARG A 123 17.40 -16.98 -0.13
N ASP A 124 16.41 -16.85 0.73
CA ASP A 124 15.05 -17.35 0.52
C ASP A 124 14.01 -16.25 0.50
N PHE A 125 14.36 -14.99 0.80
CA PHE A 125 13.34 -13.96 0.87
C PHE A 125 12.74 -13.69 -0.51
N GLU A 126 13.56 -13.65 -1.55
CA GLU A 126 13.08 -13.60 -2.93
C GLU A 126 12.33 -14.90 -3.31
N HIS A 127 12.86 -16.06 -2.93
CA HIS A 127 12.20 -17.35 -3.16
C HIS A 127 11.00 -17.61 -2.27
N ARG A 128 11.01 -17.19 -1.01
CA ARG A 128 9.84 -17.32 -0.12
C ARG A 128 8.77 -16.29 -0.40
N LEU A 129 9.11 -15.12 -0.89
CA LEU A 129 8.10 -14.19 -1.38
C LEU A 129 7.50 -14.67 -2.70
N ALA A 130 8.27 -15.30 -3.57
CA ALA A 130 7.72 -16.03 -4.71
C ALA A 130 6.85 -17.22 -4.23
N ALA A 131 7.24 -17.94 -3.19
CA ALA A 131 6.45 -19.03 -2.59
C ALA A 131 5.24 -18.50 -1.81
N LEU A 132 5.34 -17.34 -1.13
CA LEU A 132 4.21 -16.63 -0.54
C LEU A 132 3.29 -16.09 -1.63
N ASP A 133 3.82 -15.80 -2.82
CA ASP A 133 3.03 -15.42 -3.97
C ASP A 133 2.16 -16.57 -4.50
N THR A 134 2.53 -17.80 -4.26
CA THR A 134 1.69 -18.98 -4.53
C THR A 134 0.54 -19.14 -3.53
N ASN A 135 0.66 -18.57 -2.33
CA ASN A 135 -0.41 -18.58 -1.34
C ASN A 135 -1.47 -17.50 -1.68
N ALA A 136 -2.70 -17.94 -1.93
CA ALA A 136 -3.80 -17.08 -2.35
C ALA A 136 -4.18 -15.97 -1.34
N ASN A 137 -3.73 -16.04 -0.09
CA ASN A 137 -4.13 -15.14 0.98
C ASN A 137 -3.03 -14.15 1.40
N THR A 138 -1.81 -14.26 0.86
CA THR A 138 -0.71 -13.36 1.24
C THR A 138 -0.86 -12.00 0.53
N PRO A 139 -0.86 -10.88 1.27
CA PRO A 139 -0.92 -9.54 0.69
C PRO A 139 0.31 -9.24 -0.17
N ARG A 140 0.09 -8.55 -1.28
CA ARG A 140 1.15 -8.05 -2.15
C ARG A 140 1.43 -6.60 -1.82
N LEU A 141 2.63 -6.34 -1.31
CA LEU A 141 3.11 -4.99 -1.02
C LEU A 141 3.98 -4.51 -2.19
N SER A 142 3.56 -3.41 -2.82
CA SER A 142 4.29 -2.77 -3.91
C SER A 142 5.47 -1.95 -3.38
N GLY A 143 6.51 -1.77 -4.18
CA GLY A 143 7.65 -0.92 -3.89
C GLY A 143 8.96 -1.48 -4.45
N VAL A 144 9.96 -0.61 -4.54
CA VAL A 144 11.31 -0.97 -5.02
C VAL A 144 12.03 -1.85 -4.01
N GLN A 145 11.72 -1.71 -2.72
CA GLN A 145 12.31 -2.47 -1.64
C GLN A 145 11.36 -3.52 -1.09
N ILE A 146 11.96 -4.51 -0.46
CA ILE A 146 11.27 -5.59 0.22
C ILE A 146 10.45 -5.03 1.38
N LYS A 147 9.16 -5.36 1.41
CA LYS A 147 8.24 -5.02 2.49
C LYS A 147 7.53 -6.29 2.92
N ALA A 148 7.51 -6.55 4.22
CA ALA A 148 6.84 -7.71 4.78
C ALA A 148 5.59 -7.30 5.56
N PRO A 149 4.43 -7.94 5.29
CA PRO A 149 3.24 -7.75 6.09
C PRO A 149 3.43 -8.40 7.47
N MET A 150 3.15 -7.64 8.54
CA MET A 150 3.34 -8.08 9.90
C MET A 150 2.06 -7.95 10.72
N SER A 151 1.93 -8.81 11.73
CA SER A 151 0.92 -8.74 12.77
C SER A 151 1.59 -8.48 14.10
N LEU A 152 1.09 -7.50 14.86
CA LEU A 152 1.51 -7.21 16.23
C LEU A 152 0.44 -7.70 17.21
N GLU A 153 0.84 -8.55 18.14
CA GLU A 153 -0.04 -9.11 19.15
C GLU A 153 -0.06 -8.25 20.43
N ALA A 154 -1.06 -8.48 21.29
CA ALA A 154 -1.24 -7.75 22.56
C ALA A 154 -0.06 -7.89 23.54
N ASN A 155 0.70 -8.96 23.43
CA ASN A 155 1.89 -9.23 24.23
C ASN A 155 3.17 -8.59 23.67
N GLY A 156 3.08 -7.85 22.56
CA GLY A 156 4.21 -7.25 21.88
C GLY A 156 4.95 -8.19 20.91
N ARG A 157 4.38 -9.35 20.59
CA ARG A 157 4.95 -10.27 19.60
C ARG A 157 4.66 -9.77 18.19
N LEU A 158 5.71 -9.58 17.41
CA LEU A 158 5.67 -9.16 16.01
C LEU A 158 6.02 -10.34 15.11
N SER A 159 5.06 -10.83 14.33
CA SER A 159 5.24 -12.00 13.45
C SER A 159 4.81 -11.70 12.01
N PRO A 160 5.40 -12.37 11.00
CA PRO A 160 4.95 -12.26 9.61
C PRO A 160 3.49 -12.68 9.46
N SER A 161 2.69 -11.84 8.80
CA SER A 161 1.30 -12.17 8.49
C SER A 161 1.22 -12.89 7.15
N VAL A 162 0.60 -14.05 7.14
CA VAL A 162 0.28 -14.81 5.91
C VAL A 162 -1.16 -14.57 5.43
N ALA A 163 -1.88 -13.69 6.13
CA ALA A 163 -3.27 -13.34 5.83
C ALA A 163 -3.40 -11.89 5.37
N ALA A 164 -4.49 -11.55 4.68
CA ALA A 164 -4.77 -10.19 4.23
C ALA A 164 -4.94 -9.17 5.38
N SER A 165 -5.06 -9.64 6.62
CA SER A 165 -5.35 -8.84 7.81
C SER A 165 -4.11 -8.30 8.56
N PHE A 166 -3.03 -8.01 7.86
CA PHE A 166 -1.84 -7.43 8.50
C PHE A 166 -2.05 -5.97 8.89
N THR A 167 -1.43 -5.57 10.00
CA THR A 167 -1.60 -4.25 10.62
C THR A 167 -0.35 -3.38 10.56
N HIS A 168 0.79 -3.99 10.29
CA HIS A 168 2.10 -3.35 10.25
C HIS A 168 2.86 -3.76 9.01
N ILE A 169 3.79 -2.92 8.56
CA ILE A 169 4.69 -3.18 7.45
C ILE A 169 6.11 -3.11 7.98
N LEU A 170 6.87 -4.19 7.83
CA LEU A 170 8.29 -4.23 8.12
C LEU A 170 9.10 -4.05 6.84
N GLN A 171 10.03 -3.12 6.85
CA GLN A 171 10.97 -2.85 5.77
C GLN A 171 12.38 -3.15 6.25
N PRO A 172 12.95 -4.31 5.90
CA PRO A 172 14.35 -4.64 6.20
C PRO A 172 15.32 -3.72 5.47
N ALA A 173 16.53 -3.63 5.98
CA ALA A 173 17.61 -2.96 5.27
C ALA A 173 17.87 -3.65 3.92
N GLY A 174 18.00 -2.85 2.88
CA GLY A 174 18.39 -3.32 1.56
C GLY A 174 19.87 -3.69 1.50
N SER A 175 20.33 -4.09 0.33
CA SER A 175 21.73 -4.31 0.01
C SER A 175 22.25 -3.27 -0.98
N ARG A 176 23.57 -3.24 -1.20
CA ARG A 176 24.19 -2.42 -2.25
C ARG A 176 23.92 -0.91 -2.13
N GLY A 177 24.13 -0.35 -0.94
CA GLY A 177 24.00 1.09 -0.69
C GLY A 177 22.67 1.53 -0.10
N PHE A 178 21.74 0.59 0.15
CA PHE A 178 20.45 0.87 0.77
C PHE A 178 20.34 0.37 2.23
N GLU A 179 21.47 0.02 2.85
CA GLU A 179 21.52 -0.53 4.21
C GLU A 179 21.03 0.46 5.27
N ALA A 180 21.27 1.75 5.05
CA ALA A 180 20.86 2.82 5.97
C ALA A 180 19.41 3.32 5.73
N LEU A 181 18.73 2.86 4.68
CA LEU A 181 17.45 3.43 4.29
C LEU A 181 16.37 3.33 5.37
N PRO A 182 16.20 2.20 6.11
CA PRO A 182 15.22 2.13 7.20
C PRO A 182 15.46 3.20 8.28
N LEU A 183 16.71 3.52 8.58
CA LEU A 183 17.07 4.57 9.53
C LEU A 183 16.75 5.96 8.96
N ILE A 184 17.07 6.20 7.70
CA ILE A 184 16.79 7.48 7.01
C ILE A 184 15.28 7.73 6.96
N GLU A 185 14.50 6.72 6.58
CA GLU A 185 13.03 6.81 6.55
C GLU A 185 12.44 7.03 7.95
N TRP A 186 12.97 6.34 8.96
CA TRP A 186 12.56 6.57 10.35
C TRP A 186 12.83 8.01 10.82
N ILE A 187 13.98 8.57 10.46
CA ILE A 187 14.32 9.98 10.74
C ILE A 187 13.33 10.89 10.04
N GLY A 188 13.03 10.67 8.75
CA GLY A 188 12.08 11.44 7.98
C GLY A 188 10.68 11.46 8.60
N VAL A 189 10.16 10.28 8.97
CA VAL A 189 8.86 10.14 9.65
C VAL A 189 8.87 10.87 11.01
N SER A 190 9.95 10.73 11.79
CA SER A 190 10.09 11.37 13.10
C SER A 190 10.14 12.90 12.99
N LEU A 191 10.87 13.43 12.00
CA LEU A 191 10.92 14.86 11.70
C LEU A 191 9.56 15.39 11.24
N ALA A 192 8.86 14.65 10.37
CA ALA A 192 7.52 15.03 9.93
C ALA A 192 6.57 15.18 11.12
N ARG A 193 6.57 14.23 12.06
CA ARG A 193 5.78 14.31 13.29
C ARG A 193 6.18 15.49 14.17
N ALA A 194 7.48 15.73 14.34
CA ALA A 194 7.99 16.85 15.14
C ALA A 194 7.57 18.22 14.56
N THR A 195 7.35 18.32 13.26
CA THR A 195 6.83 19.52 12.60
C THR A 195 5.31 19.62 12.57
N GLY A 196 4.61 18.65 13.19
CA GLY A 196 3.16 18.61 13.23
C GLY A 196 2.51 18.16 11.91
N LEU A 197 3.25 17.52 11.03
CA LEU A 197 2.69 16.83 9.88
C LEU A 197 2.07 15.48 10.33
N PRO A 198 0.88 15.12 9.84
CA PRO A 198 0.35 13.78 10.07
C PRO A 198 1.29 12.72 9.48
N ALA A 199 1.75 11.80 10.30
CA ALA A 199 2.62 10.71 9.90
C ALA A 199 2.28 9.44 10.69
N PRO A 200 2.45 8.24 10.12
CA PRO A 200 2.18 6.99 10.80
C PRO A 200 3.12 6.78 11.98
N ASP A 201 2.71 5.93 12.93
CA ASP A 201 3.62 5.44 13.96
C ASP A 201 4.67 4.54 13.33
N ALA A 202 5.91 4.76 13.71
CA ALA A 202 7.06 4.02 13.19
C ALA A 202 8.11 3.77 14.28
N ALA A 203 8.79 2.63 14.19
CA ALA A 203 9.87 2.25 15.10
C ALA A 203 10.95 1.46 14.35
N LEU A 204 12.15 1.47 14.88
CA LEU A 204 13.24 0.60 14.41
C LEU A 204 13.19 -0.73 15.17
N VAL A 205 13.18 -1.82 14.43
CA VAL A 205 13.20 -3.19 14.94
C VAL A 205 14.62 -3.74 14.88
N ARG A 206 15.11 -4.26 16.01
CA ARG A 206 16.37 -5.00 16.03
C ARG A 206 16.19 -6.31 15.25
N MET A 207 17.00 -6.49 14.24
CA MET A 207 16.97 -7.70 13.44
C MET A 207 17.95 -8.75 13.96
N PRO A 208 17.65 -10.05 13.80
CA PRO A 208 18.55 -11.14 14.20
C PRO A 208 19.83 -11.16 13.34
N ASP A 209 20.79 -12.00 13.73
CA ASP A 209 22.02 -12.33 13.00
C ASP A 209 22.90 -11.12 12.65
N GLY A 210 22.85 -10.06 13.47
CA GLY A 210 23.62 -8.84 13.25
C GLY A 210 23.21 -8.05 12.00
N MET A 211 22.01 -8.24 11.51
CA MET A 211 21.44 -7.43 10.43
C MET A 211 21.23 -5.98 10.88
N PRO A 212 21.31 -4.98 9.97
CA PRO A 212 20.89 -3.63 10.26
C PRO A 212 19.42 -3.59 10.74
N PRO A 213 19.04 -2.57 11.53
CA PRO A 213 17.66 -2.42 11.97
C PRO A 213 16.68 -2.32 10.79
N ALA A 214 15.51 -2.88 10.93
CA ALA A 214 14.41 -2.71 9.99
C ALA A 214 13.48 -1.57 10.44
N LEU A 215 12.82 -0.91 9.50
CA LEU A 215 11.74 0.03 9.79
C LEU A 215 10.42 -0.74 9.94
N LEU A 216 9.72 -0.50 11.01
CA LEU A 216 8.34 -0.98 11.24
C LEU A 216 7.40 0.22 11.21
N VAL A 217 6.38 0.15 10.37
CA VAL A 217 5.37 1.20 10.22
C VAL A 217 4.00 0.63 10.52
N GLU A 218 3.23 1.30 11.39
CA GLU A 218 1.82 0.99 11.61
C GLU A 218 0.98 1.48 10.43
N ARG A 219 0.04 0.67 9.95
CA ARG A 219 -0.87 1.07 8.88
C ARG A 219 -1.84 2.12 9.39
N PHE A 220 -1.92 3.24 8.68
CA PHE A 220 -2.82 4.36 8.97
C PHE A 220 -4.16 4.27 8.22
N ASP A 221 -4.27 3.34 7.28
CA ASP A 221 -5.48 3.11 6.48
C ASP A 221 -6.46 2.11 7.13
N ILE A 222 -6.32 1.88 8.43
CA ILE A 222 -7.20 1.01 9.21
C ILE A 222 -8.06 1.89 10.12
N ARG A 223 -9.38 1.73 10.03
CA ARG A 223 -10.34 2.41 10.91
C ARG A 223 -10.60 1.55 12.15
N GLU A 224 -10.43 2.12 13.35
CA GLU A 224 -10.55 1.41 14.61
C GLU A 224 -11.98 1.21 15.10
N GLN A 225 -12.92 2.05 14.69
CA GLN A 225 -14.26 2.17 15.30
C GLN A 225 -15.39 2.03 14.29
N ALA A 226 -15.23 1.28 13.23
CA ALA A 226 -16.28 1.14 12.26
C ALA A 226 -17.04 -0.17 12.45
N GLU A 227 -18.36 -0.08 12.45
CA GLU A 227 -19.22 -1.24 12.26
C GLU A 227 -19.02 -1.84 10.87
N ASP A 228 -18.48 -1.06 9.90
CA ASP A 228 -18.23 -1.46 8.52
C ASP A 228 -17.19 -0.56 7.80
N PRO A 229 -16.64 -0.97 6.69
CA PRO A 229 -15.40 -1.69 6.51
C PRO A 229 -14.22 -0.93 7.09
N ARG A 230 -13.30 -1.66 7.68
CA ARG A 230 -12.22 -1.17 8.52
C ARG A 230 -11.02 -0.64 7.79
N TRP A 231 -10.96 -0.81 6.49
CA TRP A 231 -9.90 -0.27 5.65
C TRP A 231 -10.37 0.98 4.94
N LEU A 232 -9.62 2.06 5.10
CA LEU A 232 -9.86 3.27 4.34
C LEU A 232 -9.40 3.07 2.90
N ALA A 233 -10.20 3.50 1.95
CA ALA A 233 -9.80 3.49 0.56
C ALA A 233 -8.69 4.50 0.33
N MET A 234 -7.63 4.07 -0.34
CA MET A 234 -6.53 4.93 -0.75
C MET A 234 -6.35 4.87 -2.27
N GLU A 235 -6.11 6.02 -2.89
CA GLU A 235 -5.90 6.12 -4.32
C GLU A 235 -4.75 7.07 -4.62
N ASP A 236 -3.70 6.55 -5.26
CA ASP A 236 -2.54 7.35 -5.62
C ASP A 236 -2.81 8.33 -6.77
N MET A 237 -1.91 9.31 -6.94
CA MET A 237 -2.07 10.34 -7.95
C MET A 237 -1.85 9.84 -9.38
N CYS A 238 -1.18 8.72 -9.62
CA CYS A 238 -1.17 8.11 -10.95
C CYS A 238 -2.57 7.68 -11.34
N SER A 239 -3.26 6.95 -10.44
CA SER A 239 -4.67 6.57 -10.65
C SER A 239 -5.57 7.80 -10.81
N ALA A 240 -5.46 8.77 -9.90
CA ALA A 240 -6.27 9.99 -9.91
C ALA A 240 -6.09 10.85 -11.17
N LEU A 241 -4.94 10.75 -11.84
CA LEU A 241 -4.61 11.50 -13.06
C LEU A 241 -4.71 10.66 -14.33
N ASP A 242 -5.19 9.43 -14.26
CA ASP A 242 -5.27 8.48 -15.37
C ASP A 242 -3.89 8.23 -16.04
N LEU A 243 -2.87 8.03 -15.22
CA LEU A 243 -1.50 7.77 -15.64
C LEU A 243 -1.08 6.33 -15.32
N GLU A 244 -0.21 5.80 -16.15
CA GLU A 244 0.41 4.50 -15.90
C GLU A 244 1.46 4.59 -14.77
N PRO A 245 1.73 3.50 -14.02
CA PRO A 245 2.73 3.51 -12.95
C PRO A 245 4.14 3.94 -13.39
N HIS A 246 4.53 3.69 -14.63
CA HIS A 246 5.83 4.11 -15.16
C HIS A 246 5.94 5.62 -15.37
N ASP A 247 4.80 6.34 -15.43
CA ASP A 247 4.75 7.80 -15.55
C ASP A 247 4.84 8.51 -14.20
N LYS A 248 5.07 7.79 -13.10
CA LYS A 248 5.04 8.34 -11.75
C LYS A 248 5.95 9.56 -11.51
N TYR A 249 7.02 9.70 -12.28
CA TYR A 249 7.95 10.84 -12.22
C TYR A 249 7.63 11.98 -13.20
N THR A 250 6.59 11.86 -14.02
CA THR A 250 6.20 12.89 -15.00
C THR A 250 5.25 13.95 -14.43
N GLY A 251 4.83 13.79 -13.16
CA GLY A 251 3.94 14.73 -12.48
C GLY A 251 4.64 16.00 -12.03
N THR A 252 3.85 17.07 -11.88
CA THR A 252 4.29 18.30 -11.21
C THR A 252 3.40 18.61 -10.01
N ILE A 253 3.89 19.39 -9.06
CA ILE A 253 3.14 19.77 -7.87
C ILE A 253 1.86 20.56 -8.25
N GLU A 254 1.93 21.39 -9.28
CA GLU A 254 0.76 22.13 -9.78
C GLU A 254 -0.30 21.19 -10.35
N ARG A 255 0.10 20.09 -10.98
CA ARG A 255 -0.82 19.06 -11.47
C ARG A 255 -1.50 18.33 -10.32
N VAL A 256 -0.73 17.97 -9.30
CA VAL A 256 -1.25 17.38 -8.06
C VAL A 256 -2.20 18.34 -7.36
N ALA A 257 -1.83 19.63 -7.24
CA ALA A 257 -2.68 20.65 -6.61
C ALA A 257 -4.02 20.85 -7.37
N ARG A 258 -3.99 20.85 -8.71
CA ARG A 258 -5.23 20.90 -9.50
C ARG A 258 -6.12 19.70 -9.28
N ALA A 259 -5.53 18.49 -9.23
CA ALA A 259 -6.27 17.26 -8.94
C ALA A 259 -6.85 17.30 -7.52
N THR A 260 -6.08 17.75 -6.53
CA THR A 260 -6.53 17.91 -5.16
C THR A 260 -7.73 18.87 -5.09
N ARG A 261 -7.65 20.02 -5.76
CA ARG A 261 -8.76 20.98 -5.80
C ARG A 261 -10.02 20.39 -6.43
N ALA A 262 -9.89 19.55 -7.43
CA ALA A 262 -11.01 18.96 -8.17
C ALA A 262 -11.64 17.76 -7.49
N LEU A 263 -10.87 16.96 -6.74
CA LEU A 263 -11.28 15.65 -6.27
C LEU A 263 -11.46 15.56 -4.75
N SER A 264 -10.84 16.46 -3.98
CA SER A 264 -10.96 16.47 -2.52
C SER A 264 -12.33 16.95 -2.06
N SER A 265 -12.80 16.40 -0.95
CA SER A 265 -13.98 16.90 -0.22
C SER A 265 -13.66 18.11 0.66
N ALA A 266 -12.38 18.40 0.93
CA ALA A 266 -11.89 19.54 1.72
C ALA A 266 -10.67 20.19 1.02
N PRO A 267 -10.86 20.77 -0.20
CA PRO A 267 -9.75 21.11 -1.10
C PRO A 267 -8.77 22.13 -0.51
N ASP A 268 -9.22 23.10 0.26
CA ASP A 268 -8.35 24.15 0.81
C ASP A 268 -7.48 23.58 1.94
N ASP A 269 -8.02 22.74 2.80
CA ASP A 269 -7.28 22.05 3.86
C ASP A 269 -6.24 21.07 3.26
N ASP A 270 -6.65 20.28 2.28
CA ASP A 270 -5.77 19.32 1.62
C ASP A 270 -4.66 20.00 0.81
N LEU A 271 -4.94 21.16 0.18
CA LEU A 271 -3.91 21.95 -0.49
C LEU A 271 -2.90 22.53 0.50
N LEU A 272 -3.35 22.96 1.68
CA LEU A 272 -2.43 23.41 2.74
C LEU A 272 -1.55 22.26 3.23
N ILE A 273 -2.11 21.08 3.43
CA ILE A 273 -1.35 19.86 3.78
C ILE A 273 -0.36 19.52 2.68
N LEU A 274 -0.76 19.54 1.41
CA LEU A 274 0.12 19.29 0.27
C LEU A 274 1.30 20.27 0.25
N LEU A 275 1.03 21.58 0.39
CA LEU A 275 2.07 22.60 0.42
C LEU A 275 3.09 22.36 1.55
N ARG A 276 2.59 22.06 2.76
CA ARG A 276 3.46 21.77 3.92
C ARG A 276 4.31 20.53 3.69
N ARG A 277 3.76 19.47 3.07
CA ARG A 277 4.51 18.24 2.75
C ARG A 277 5.55 18.48 1.67
N VAL A 278 5.24 19.24 0.63
CA VAL A 278 6.19 19.59 -0.44
C VAL A 278 7.36 20.40 0.15
N LEU A 279 7.05 21.41 0.98
CA LEU A 279 8.08 22.21 1.64
C LEU A 279 8.95 21.35 2.56
N PHE A 280 8.34 20.44 3.32
CA PHE A 280 9.06 19.52 4.19
C PHE A 280 9.97 18.60 3.37
N ALA A 281 9.47 17.96 2.32
CA ALA A 281 10.25 17.10 1.43
C ALA A 281 11.45 17.84 0.84
N TRP A 282 11.26 19.09 0.40
CA TRP A 282 12.33 19.93 -0.10
C TRP A 282 13.39 20.21 0.98
N LEU A 283 12.97 20.55 2.21
CA LEU A 283 13.87 20.84 3.32
C LEU A 283 14.72 19.64 3.75
N ILE A 284 14.18 18.42 3.69
CA ILE A 284 14.91 17.19 4.03
C ILE A 284 15.61 16.54 2.84
N ALA A 285 15.58 17.20 1.67
CA ALA A 285 16.11 16.67 0.40
C ALA A 285 15.53 15.29 0.00
N ASP A 286 14.23 15.09 0.20
CA ASP A 286 13.52 13.89 -0.26
C ASP A 286 13.46 13.86 -1.78
N GLY A 287 14.21 12.96 -2.39
CA GLY A 287 14.27 12.75 -3.84
C GLY A 287 13.23 11.81 -4.40
N ASP A 288 12.38 11.19 -3.56
CA ASP A 288 11.41 10.17 -3.97
C ASP A 288 9.95 10.66 -3.93
N MET A 289 9.73 11.95 -3.93
CA MET A 289 8.41 12.55 -3.97
C MET A 289 7.81 12.45 -5.38
N HIS A 290 7.16 11.33 -5.69
CA HIS A 290 6.50 11.09 -6.98
C HIS A 290 4.99 10.83 -6.83
N LEU A 291 4.27 10.73 -7.96
CA LEU A 291 2.80 10.61 -7.98
C LEU A 291 2.26 9.39 -7.22
N LYS A 292 3.00 8.28 -7.16
CA LYS A 292 2.57 7.10 -6.38
C LYS A 292 2.83 7.21 -4.89
N ASN A 293 3.67 8.16 -4.45
CA ASN A 293 3.90 8.46 -3.03
C ASN A 293 2.97 9.58 -2.52
N THR A 294 2.08 10.08 -3.38
CA THR A 294 1.02 11.03 -3.03
C THR A 294 -0.32 10.38 -3.32
N ALA A 295 -1.22 10.36 -2.34
CA ALA A 295 -2.49 9.67 -2.45
C ALA A 295 -3.62 10.42 -1.73
N PHE A 296 -4.84 10.20 -2.17
CA PHE A 296 -6.04 10.51 -1.40
C PHE A 296 -6.36 9.35 -0.47
N LEU A 297 -6.60 9.67 0.80
CA LEU A 297 -7.18 8.74 1.76
C LEU A 297 -8.68 9.06 1.89
N LYS A 298 -9.52 8.11 1.51
CA LYS A 298 -10.97 8.30 1.52
C LYS A 298 -11.51 8.03 2.92
N THR A 299 -11.47 9.06 3.76
CA THR A 299 -12.11 9.00 5.07
C THR A 299 -13.62 9.13 4.85
N ALA A 300 -14.42 8.12 5.22
CA ALA A 300 -15.85 8.27 5.18
C ALA A 300 -16.26 9.34 6.20
N LYS A 301 -17.09 10.26 5.80
CA LYS A 301 -17.96 11.03 6.68
C LYS A 301 -19.30 10.33 6.76
#